data_dffeb7c89e2c8a6a10111d6ff4244a67
#
_entry.id   dffeb7c89e2c8a6a10111d6ff4244a67
#
_cell.length_a   1.000
_cell.length_b   1.000
_cell.length_c   1.000
_cell.angle_alpha   90.00
_cell.angle_beta   90.00
_cell.angle_gamma   90.00
#
_symmetry.space_group_name_H-M   'P 1'
#
loop_
_entity.id
_entity.type
_entity.pdbx_description
1 polymer ?
#
loop_
_entity_poly.entity_id
_entity_poly.type
_entity_poly.pdbx_seq_one_letter_code
_entity_poly.pdbx_strand_id
1 'polypeptide(L)'
;MNNVVTVKSLLPLTQNLPTLEKTYVGIDFGTSTTVASIAYFDRHTLDIKVDTIPIEQKLEDGAITTSLLVPSVIALYNNRLLVGEGASYLKYTLSRNECIWYSFKMELGEGIQYYNSRLKKENEYSINSPKDAASVFFMYLKGQILKYCEAHGVNPNIEYAISIPASFEANQRKDLIDALEKNGMTIGRQSLIDEPNAAFLSYIHESATITDDKQRIIVQNTYNPKVLVFDFGGGTCDISILSPL
;
A
#
# COMPACT_ATOMS: atom_id res chain seq x y z
N MET A 1 -36.26 16.53 13.97
CA MET A 1 -35.61 15.22 14.21
C MET A 1 -34.17 15.37 13.81
N ASN A 2 -33.24 15.32 14.76
CA ASN A 2 -31.83 15.44 14.45
C ASN A 2 -31.37 14.13 13.82
N ASN A 3 -31.03 14.14 12.54
CA ASN A 3 -30.38 13.00 11.92
C ASN A 3 -28.98 12.84 12.51
N VAL A 4 -28.86 11.96 13.50
CA VAL A 4 -27.57 11.55 14.02
C VAL A 4 -26.93 10.68 12.95
N VAL A 5 -25.86 11.17 12.31
CA VAL A 5 -25.03 10.35 11.44
C VAL A 5 -24.30 9.34 12.33
N THR A 6 -24.69 8.09 12.27
CA THR A 6 -24.02 7.02 13.01
C THR A 6 -23.00 6.35 12.09
N VAL A 7 -21.95 5.77 12.68
CA VAL A 7 -20.97 4.95 11.94
C VAL A 7 -21.67 3.92 11.05
N LYS A 8 -22.79 3.32 11.50
CA LYS A 8 -23.60 2.40 10.72
C LYS A 8 -24.18 3.00 9.44
N SER A 9 -24.47 4.31 9.41
CA SER A 9 -25.01 4.97 8.21
C SER A 9 -23.95 5.22 7.12
N LEU A 10 -22.67 5.14 7.49
CA LEU A 10 -21.52 5.29 6.57
C LEU A 10 -21.03 3.95 6.01
N LEU A 11 -21.39 2.81 6.62
CA LEU A 11 -21.01 1.47 6.16
C LEU A 11 -21.44 1.13 4.71
N PRO A 12 -22.56 1.63 4.16
CA PRO A 12 -22.91 1.38 2.77
C PRO A 12 -21.89 1.87 1.74
N LEU A 13 -20.93 2.70 2.13
CA LEU A 13 -19.84 3.15 1.27
C LEU A 13 -18.81 2.04 0.94
N THR A 14 -18.87 0.91 1.64
CA THR A 14 -17.96 -0.23 1.48
C THR A 14 -18.63 -1.43 0.82
N GLN A 15 -19.32 -1.25 -0.30
CA GLN A 15 -20.22 -2.27 -0.88
C GLN A 15 -19.54 -3.33 -1.76
N ASN A 16 -18.26 -3.19 -2.09
CA ASN A 16 -17.55 -4.20 -2.88
C ASN A 16 -17.01 -5.30 -1.98
N LEU A 17 -17.71 -6.43 -1.94
CA LEU A 17 -17.32 -7.58 -1.13
C LEU A 17 -16.55 -8.61 -1.97
N PRO A 18 -15.55 -9.29 -1.38
CA PRO A 18 -14.92 -10.44 -2.01
C PRO A 18 -15.94 -11.52 -2.36
N THR A 19 -15.69 -12.20 -3.47
CA THR A 19 -16.49 -13.34 -3.94
C THR A 19 -15.58 -14.53 -4.19
N LEU A 20 -16.15 -15.68 -4.50
CA LEU A 20 -15.37 -16.85 -4.92
C LEU A 20 -14.48 -16.59 -6.15
N GLU A 21 -14.87 -15.62 -6.98
CA GLU A 21 -14.19 -15.29 -8.23
C GLU A 21 -13.29 -14.07 -8.12
N LYS A 22 -13.37 -13.30 -7.02
CA LYS A 22 -12.68 -12.03 -6.88
C LYS A 22 -12.11 -11.83 -5.48
N THR A 23 -10.84 -11.47 -5.45
CA THR A 23 -10.07 -11.14 -4.26
C THR A 23 -9.69 -9.65 -4.31
N TYR A 24 -9.60 -9.01 -3.17
CA TYR A 24 -9.18 -7.62 -3.06
C TYR A 24 -7.86 -7.53 -2.29
N VAL A 25 -6.94 -6.73 -2.79
CA VAL A 25 -5.69 -6.43 -2.09
C VAL A 25 -5.56 -4.93 -1.93
N GLY A 26 -5.46 -4.51 -0.69
CA GLY A 26 -5.14 -3.13 -0.31
C GLY A 26 -3.64 -2.99 -0.06
N ILE A 27 -3.01 -1.98 -0.63
CA ILE A 27 -1.60 -1.68 -0.42
C ILE A 27 -1.49 -0.28 0.16
N ASP A 28 -1.00 -0.20 1.38
CA ASP A 28 -0.55 1.07 1.96
C ASP A 28 0.90 1.29 1.53
N PHE A 29 1.07 2.09 0.48
CA PHE A 29 2.37 2.39 -0.09
C PHE A 29 3.00 3.58 0.60
N GLY A 30 3.68 3.35 1.72
CA GLY A 30 4.34 4.41 2.49
C GLY A 30 5.72 4.80 1.93
N THR A 31 6.16 6.02 2.27
CA THR A 31 7.51 6.53 1.93
C THR A 31 8.62 5.68 2.53
N SER A 32 8.44 5.23 3.77
CA SER A 32 9.42 4.43 4.51
C SER A 32 9.07 2.96 4.53
N THR A 33 7.79 2.62 4.63
CA THR A 33 7.31 1.26 4.86
C THR A 33 6.01 1.03 4.11
N THR A 34 5.86 -0.13 3.51
CA THR A 34 4.65 -0.57 2.79
C THR A 34 4.02 -1.76 3.51
N VAL A 35 2.69 -1.80 3.51
CA VAL A 35 1.88 -2.90 4.03
C VAL A 35 0.93 -3.38 2.93
N ALA A 36 0.72 -4.69 2.84
CA ALA A 36 -0.27 -5.28 1.95
C ALA A 36 -1.29 -6.07 2.77
N SER A 37 -2.57 -5.81 2.54
CA SER A 37 -3.68 -6.54 3.16
C SER A 37 -4.53 -7.18 2.06
N ILE A 38 -5.16 -8.29 2.39
CA ILE A 38 -5.98 -9.07 1.46
C ILE A 38 -7.35 -9.34 2.06
N ALA A 39 -8.39 -9.21 1.24
CA ALA A 39 -9.74 -9.62 1.57
C ALA A 39 -10.22 -10.64 0.54
N TYR A 40 -10.64 -11.80 1.01
CA TYR A 40 -11.07 -12.91 0.17
C TYR A 40 -12.20 -13.70 0.80
N PHE A 41 -12.93 -14.44 -0.01
CA PHE A 41 -13.96 -15.36 0.45
C PHE A 41 -13.34 -16.72 0.79
N ASP A 42 -13.38 -17.10 2.05
CA ASP A 42 -12.89 -18.41 2.52
C ASP A 42 -13.93 -19.49 2.28
N ARG A 43 -13.59 -20.48 1.47
CA ARG A 43 -14.48 -21.60 1.13
C ARG A 43 -14.74 -22.56 2.30
N HIS A 44 -13.89 -22.58 3.30
CA HIS A 44 -14.03 -23.49 4.46
C HIS A 44 -14.96 -22.90 5.51
N THR A 45 -14.84 -21.60 5.77
CA THR A 45 -15.69 -20.91 6.75
C THR A 45 -16.94 -20.32 6.13
N LEU A 46 -17.02 -20.24 4.80
CA LEU A 46 -18.09 -19.58 4.02
C LEU A 46 -18.26 -18.10 4.42
N ASP A 47 -17.17 -17.47 4.78
CA ASP A 47 -17.14 -16.08 5.24
C ASP A 47 -16.01 -15.28 4.57
N ILE A 48 -16.06 -13.97 4.70
CA ILE A 48 -15.03 -13.06 4.23
C ILE A 48 -13.92 -12.97 5.27
N LYS A 49 -12.70 -13.27 4.85
CA LYS A 49 -11.50 -13.04 5.63
C LYS A 49 -10.76 -11.80 5.18
N VAL A 50 -10.21 -11.09 6.15
CA VAL A 50 -9.31 -9.96 5.94
C VAL A 50 -8.04 -10.22 6.74
N ASP A 51 -6.92 -10.30 6.03
CA ASP A 51 -5.61 -10.57 6.64
C ASP A 51 -4.59 -9.55 6.15
N THR A 52 -3.55 -9.29 6.96
CA THR A 52 -2.35 -8.61 6.50
C THR A 52 -1.35 -9.65 5.99
N ILE A 53 -0.83 -9.45 4.78
CA ILE A 53 0.03 -10.43 4.11
C ILE A 53 1.44 -10.36 4.70
N PRO A 54 1.96 -11.45 5.31
CA PRO A 54 3.36 -11.54 5.68
C PRO A 54 4.23 -11.69 4.44
N ILE A 55 5.17 -10.78 4.25
CA ILE A 55 6.05 -10.71 3.08
C ILE A 55 7.41 -11.27 3.44
N GLU A 56 7.87 -12.27 2.69
CA GLU A 56 9.23 -12.78 2.80
C GLU A 56 10.22 -11.76 2.23
N GLN A 57 11.30 -11.48 2.93
CA GLN A 57 12.32 -10.51 2.56
C GLN A 57 13.69 -11.16 2.68
N LYS A 58 14.49 -11.07 1.62
CA LYS A 58 15.84 -11.62 1.60
C LYS A 58 16.82 -10.63 2.22
N LEU A 59 17.65 -11.12 3.11
CA LEU A 59 18.78 -10.38 3.70
C LEU A 59 20.02 -10.47 2.82
N GLU A 60 21.01 -9.65 3.11
CA GLU A 60 22.29 -9.58 2.34
C GLU A 60 23.09 -10.88 2.37
N ASP A 61 23.02 -11.62 3.48
CA ASP A 61 23.66 -12.92 3.67
C ASP A 61 22.88 -14.08 3.00
N GLY A 62 21.71 -13.80 2.45
CA GLY A 62 20.83 -14.77 1.81
C GLY A 62 19.80 -15.40 2.75
N ALA A 63 19.81 -15.06 4.03
CA ALA A 63 18.74 -15.45 4.96
C ALA A 63 17.38 -14.82 4.53
N ILE A 64 16.30 -15.43 4.96
CA ILE A 64 14.94 -14.94 4.69
C ILE A 64 14.31 -14.55 6.03
N THR A 65 13.79 -13.36 6.09
CA THR A 65 12.91 -12.89 7.16
C THR A 65 11.51 -12.69 6.63
N THR A 66 10.52 -12.72 7.51
CA THR A 66 9.11 -12.50 7.16
C THR A 66 8.56 -11.41 8.07
N SER A 67 7.93 -10.41 7.48
CA SER A 67 7.35 -9.28 8.20
C SER A 67 6.08 -8.78 7.52
N LEU A 68 5.17 -8.23 8.31
CA LEU A 68 4.01 -7.48 7.81
C LEU A 68 4.40 -6.11 7.25
N LEU A 69 5.54 -5.59 7.71
CA LEU A 69 6.09 -4.30 7.31
C LEU A 69 7.23 -4.52 6.31
N VAL A 70 7.11 -3.92 5.14
CA VAL A 70 8.15 -3.99 4.10
C VAL A 70 8.77 -2.61 3.95
N PRO A 71 10.03 -2.40 4.34
CA PRO A 71 10.72 -1.15 4.03
C PRO A 71 10.64 -0.84 2.53
N SER A 72 10.21 0.38 2.17
CA SER A 72 10.09 0.83 0.77
C SER A 72 11.48 1.14 0.20
N VAL A 73 12.32 0.11 0.13
CA VAL A 73 13.73 0.18 -0.26
C VAL A 73 14.06 -0.96 -1.21
N ILE A 74 14.84 -0.64 -2.22
CA ILE A 74 15.37 -1.60 -3.20
C ILE A 74 16.87 -1.45 -3.26
N ALA A 75 17.59 -2.54 -3.31
CA ALA A 75 19.03 -2.53 -3.54
C ALA A 75 19.45 -3.59 -4.57
N LEU A 76 20.43 -3.25 -5.39
CA LEU A 76 21.17 -4.19 -6.23
C LEU A 76 22.53 -4.44 -5.57
N TYR A 77 22.67 -5.61 -5.00
CA TYR A 77 23.85 -6.00 -4.24
C TYR A 77 24.31 -7.40 -4.65
N ASN A 78 25.58 -7.54 -5.05
CA ASN A 78 26.17 -8.79 -5.52
C ASN A 78 25.32 -9.49 -6.58
N ASN A 79 24.87 -8.75 -7.62
CA ASN A 79 23.98 -9.22 -8.70
C ASN A 79 22.64 -9.80 -8.20
N ARG A 80 22.19 -9.38 -7.04
CA ARG A 80 20.89 -9.77 -6.47
C ARG A 80 20.03 -8.56 -6.24
N LEU A 81 18.76 -8.72 -6.53
CA LEU A 81 17.74 -7.76 -6.12
C LEU A 81 17.35 -8.04 -4.66
N LEU A 82 17.55 -7.08 -3.80
CA LEU A 82 17.05 -7.06 -2.43
C LEU A 82 15.93 -6.04 -2.34
N VAL A 83 14.84 -6.40 -1.68
CA VAL A 83 13.70 -5.52 -1.42
C VAL A 83 13.35 -5.61 0.06
N GLY A 84 13.04 -4.47 0.67
CA GLY A 84 12.65 -4.43 2.07
C GLY A 84 13.82 -4.43 3.03
N GLU A 85 13.78 -5.33 4.00
CA GLU A 85 14.69 -5.36 5.16
C GLU A 85 16.16 -5.47 4.75
N GLY A 86 16.51 -6.44 3.89
CA GLY A 86 17.89 -6.63 3.44
C GLY A 86 18.43 -5.44 2.65
N ALA A 87 17.57 -4.76 1.87
CA ALA A 87 17.96 -3.53 1.21
C ALA A 87 18.12 -2.38 2.22
N SER A 88 17.29 -2.34 3.26
CA SER A 88 17.32 -1.27 4.26
C SER A 88 18.64 -1.21 5.03
N TYR A 89 19.25 -2.35 5.34
CA TYR A 89 20.56 -2.41 6.00
C TYR A 89 21.69 -1.82 5.16
N LEU A 90 21.52 -1.81 3.84
CA LEU A 90 22.54 -1.32 2.91
C LEU A 90 22.47 0.20 2.65
N LYS A 91 21.53 0.93 3.27
CA LYS A 91 21.37 2.38 3.06
C LYS A 91 22.61 3.21 3.34
N TYR A 92 23.44 2.76 4.25
CA TYR A 92 24.65 3.48 4.65
C TYR A 92 25.92 3.01 3.92
N THR A 93 25.82 1.94 3.12
CA THR A 93 26.98 1.34 2.46
C THR A 93 26.93 1.48 0.94
N LEU A 94 25.73 1.63 0.35
CA LEU A 94 25.54 1.73 -1.08
C LEU A 94 25.26 3.17 -1.52
N SER A 95 25.68 3.49 -2.75
CA SER A 95 25.40 4.80 -3.36
C SER A 95 23.92 4.90 -3.74
N ARG A 96 23.24 5.90 -3.18
CA ARG A 96 21.83 6.20 -3.49
C ARG A 96 21.66 6.49 -4.98
N ASN A 97 20.55 6.03 -5.55
CA ASN A 97 20.17 6.19 -6.96
C ASN A 97 21.14 5.55 -7.97
N GLU A 98 22.11 4.77 -7.49
CA GLU A 98 22.99 3.94 -8.32
C GLU A 98 22.79 2.44 -8.06
N CYS A 99 22.84 2.07 -6.78
CA CYS A 99 22.72 0.67 -6.33
C CYS A 99 21.64 0.49 -5.27
N ILE A 100 21.13 1.58 -4.69
CA ILE A 100 20.06 1.54 -3.70
C ILE A 100 19.07 2.70 -3.94
N TRP A 101 17.77 2.40 -3.85
CA TRP A 101 16.68 3.35 -4.06
C TRP A 101 15.74 3.31 -2.87
N TYR A 102 15.44 4.46 -2.31
CA TYR A 102 14.49 4.68 -1.23
C TYR A 102 13.87 6.07 -1.32
N SER A 103 12.75 6.29 -0.67
CA SER A 103 11.96 7.54 -0.77
C SER A 103 11.46 7.85 -2.19
N PHE A 104 11.50 6.89 -3.10
CA PHE A 104 11.11 7.07 -4.50
C PHE A 104 9.61 7.41 -4.66
N LYS A 105 8.78 7.10 -3.66
CA LYS A 105 7.38 7.56 -3.64
C LYS A 105 7.28 9.08 -3.73
N MET A 106 8.11 9.79 -2.99
CA MET A 106 8.12 11.26 -2.95
C MET A 106 8.69 11.89 -4.23
N GLU A 107 9.43 11.11 -4.99
CA GLU A 107 10.10 11.55 -6.22
C GLU A 107 9.29 11.19 -7.48
N LEU A 108 8.14 10.52 -7.35
CA LEU A 108 7.23 10.25 -8.46
C LEU A 108 6.76 11.57 -9.10
N GLY A 109 6.59 11.55 -10.42
CA GLY A 109 6.16 12.72 -11.20
C GLY A 109 7.27 13.74 -11.47
N GLU A 110 8.42 13.59 -10.84
CA GLU A 110 9.58 14.44 -11.12
C GLU A 110 10.44 13.77 -12.21
N GLY A 111 10.77 14.55 -13.23
CA GLY A 111 11.70 14.12 -14.30
C GLY A 111 13.14 14.08 -13.78
N ILE A 112 13.44 13.20 -12.83
CA ILE A 112 14.74 13.18 -12.17
C ILE A 112 15.78 12.51 -13.06
N GLN A 113 16.76 13.28 -13.48
CA GLN A 113 17.91 12.83 -14.25
C GLN A 113 18.98 12.11 -13.40
N TYR A 114 18.74 11.95 -12.08
CA TYR A 114 19.74 11.49 -11.12
C TYR A 114 19.72 9.98 -10.86
N TYR A 115 18.77 9.26 -11.44
CA TYR A 115 18.72 7.81 -11.30
C TYR A 115 19.71 7.19 -12.28
N ASN A 116 20.83 6.72 -11.78
CA ASN A 116 21.84 6.04 -12.58
C ASN A 116 22.12 4.65 -12.01
N SER A 117 21.79 3.61 -12.76
CA SER A 117 22.18 2.26 -12.40
C SER A 117 23.52 1.93 -13.03
N ARG A 118 24.52 1.61 -12.23
CA ARG A 118 25.82 1.11 -12.69
C ARG A 118 25.71 -0.22 -13.42
N LEU A 119 24.61 -0.95 -13.17
CA LEU A 119 24.36 -2.28 -13.74
C LEU A 119 23.54 -2.23 -15.03
N LYS A 120 23.54 -1.11 -15.75
CA LYS A 120 22.75 -0.88 -16.98
C LYS A 120 22.92 -1.93 -18.08
N LYS A 121 24.00 -2.68 -18.10
CA LYS A 121 24.31 -3.60 -19.21
C LYS A 121 24.06 -5.08 -18.93
N GLU A 122 23.89 -5.47 -17.65
CA GLU A 122 23.92 -6.89 -17.28
C GLU A 122 22.69 -7.37 -16.49
N ASN A 123 21.70 -6.49 -16.28
CA ASN A 123 20.63 -6.80 -15.35
C ASN A 123 19.29 -6.27 -15.89
N GLU A 124 18.27 -7.12 -15.82
CA GLU A 124 16.90 -6.83 -16.26
C GLU A 124 16.20 -5.70 -15.47
N TYR A 125 16.78 -5.28 -14.34
CA TYR A 125 16.27 -4.22 -13.46
C TYR A 125 16.89 -2.87 -13.77
N SER A 126 16.67 -2.36 -14.99
CA SER A 126 17.16 -1.01 -15.35
C SER A 126 16.36 0.07 -14.65
N ILE A 127 16.80 0.50 -13.45
CA ILE A 127 16.13 1.54 -12.66
C ILE A 127 16.74 2.90 -13.02
N ASN A 128 16.02 3.68 -13.82
CA ASN A 128 16.46 4.99 -14.32
C ASN A 128 15.58 6.15 -13.84
N SER A 129 14.50 5.87 -13.14
CA SER A 129 13.54 6.85 -12.66
C SER A 129 12.88 6.37 -11.36
N PRO A 130 12.25 7.28 -10.59
CA PRO A 130 11.42 6.89 -9.44
C PRO A 130 10.31 5.91 -9.83
N LYS A 131 9.73 6.08 -11.03
CA LYS A 131 8.72 5.18 -11.58
C LYS A 131 9.29 3.77 -11.81
N ASP A 132 10.53 3.63 -12.32
CA ASP A 132 11.14 2.31 -12.47
C ASP A 132 11.40 1.66 -11.11
N ALA A 133 11.86 2.42 -10.11
CA ALA A 133 12.03 1.92 -8.75
C ALA A 133 10.70 1.43 -8.16
N ALA A 134 9.63 2.24 -8.28
CA ALA A 134 8.30 1.83 -7.86
C ALA A 134 7.84 0.57 -8.60
N SER A 135 8.06 0.48 -9.92
CA SER A 135 7.70 -0.70 -10.71
C SER A 135 8.42 -1.96 -10.22
N VAL A 136 9.72 -1.89 -9.94
CA VAL A 136 10.49 -3.03 -9.41
C VAL A 136 10.01 -3.42 -8.02
N PHE A 137 9.69 -2.45 -7.17
CA PHE A 137 9.13 -2.70 -5.85
C PHE A 137 7.78 -3.43 -5.93
N PHE A 138 6.87 -2.96 -6.78
CA PHE A 138 5.56 -3.58 -6.99
C PHE A 138 5.64 -4.95 -7.68
N MET A 139 6.59 -5.16 -8.58
CA MET A 139 6.88 -6.47 -9.14
C MET A 139 7.18 -7.49 -8.04
N TYR A 140 8.06 -7.12 -7.12
CA TYR A 140 8.39 -7.97 -5.99
C TYR A 140 7.18 -8.21 -5.09
N LEU A 141 6.48 -7.15 -4.70
CA LEU A 141 5.32 -7.22 -3.81
C LEU A 141 4.22 -8.11 -4.41
N LYS A 142 3.91 -7.93 -5.72
CA LYS A 142 2.95 -8.77 -6.43
C LYS A 142 3.34 -10.25 -6.39
N GLY A 143 4.62 -10.56 -6.58
CA GLY A 143 5.12 -11.93 -6.49
C GLY A 143 4.85 -12.55 -5.12
N GLN A 144 5.05 -11.81 -4.05
CA GLN A 144 4.77 -12.26 -2.69
C GLN A 144 3.26 -12.42 -2.42
N ILE A 145 2.44 -11.50 -2.91
CA ILE A 145 0.98 -11.58 -2.83
C ILE A 145 0.46 -12.84 -3.52
N LEU A 146 0.92 -13.12 -4.74
CA LEU A 146 0.52 -14.32 -5.47
C LEU A 146 0.98 -15.60 -4.78
N LYS A 147 2.18 -15.61 -4.19
CA LYS A 147 2.68 -16.72 -3.36
C LYS A 147 1.78 -16.96 -2.15
N TYR A 148 1.33 -15.90 -1.49
CA TYR A 148 0.37 -16.00 -0.40
C TYR A 148 -0.96 -16.60 -0.88
N CYS A 149 -1.50 -16.13 -2.01
CA CYS A 149 -2.73 -16.68 -2.58
C CYS A 149 -2.62 -18.17 -2.86
N GLU A 150 -1.51 -18.61 -3.47
CA GLU A 150 -1.25 -20.02 -3.74
C GLU A 150 -1.20 -20.86 -2.45
N ALA A 151 -0.45 -20.40 -1.45
CA ALA A 151 -0.29 -21.10 -0.18
C ALA A 151 -1.60 -21.25 0.62
N HIS A 152 -2.56 -20.32 0.43
CA HIS A 152 -3.83 -20.30 1.16
C HIS A 152 -5.04 -20.71 0.31
N GLY A 153 -4.82 -21.13 -0.94
CA GLY A 153 -5.90 -21.50 -1.86
C GLY A 153 -6.85 -20.34 -2.22
N VAL A 154 -6.33 -19.10 -2.16
CA VAL A 154 -7.07 -17.88 -2.48
C VAL A 154 -7.06 -17.64 -3.99
N ASN A 155 -8.19 -17.17 -4.54
CA ASN A 155 -8.30 -16.87 -5.97
C ASN A 155 -7.34 -15.74 -6.37
N PRO A 156 -6.44 -15.95 -7.36
CA PRO A 156 -5.48 -14.94 -7.80
C PRO A 156 -6.07 -13.86 -8.72
N ASN A 157 -7.37 -13.86 -8.96
CA ASN A 157 -8.07 -12.76 -9.66
C ASN A 157 -8.23 -11.58 -8.70
N ILE A 158 -7.19 -10.74 -8.65
CA ILE A 158 -7.03 -9.69 -7.66
C ILE A 158 -7.43 -8.34 -8.24
N GLU A 159 -8.27 -7.61 -7.51
CA GLU A 159 -8.46 -6.18 -7.66
C GLU A 159 -7.62 -5.44 -6.62
N TYR A 160 -6.76 -4.54 -7.11
CA TYR A 160 -5.84 -3.80 -6.25
C TYR A 160 -6.41 -2.43 -5.89
N ALA A 161 -6.21 -2.02 -4.64
CA ALA A 161 -6.43 -0.67 -4.15
C ALA A 161 -5.16 -0.17 -3.47
N ILE A 162 -4.79 1.09 -3.69
CA ILE A 162 -3.54 1.65 -3.17
C ILE A 162 -3.82 2.99 -2.53
N SER A 163 -3.32 3.16 -1.30
CA SER A 163 -3.39 4.45 -0.61
C SER A 163 -2.31 5.40 -1.14
N ILE A 164 -2.70 6.64 -1.32
CA ILE A 164 -1.84 7.72 -1.80
C ILE A 164 -2.06 8.98 -0.96
N PRO A 165 -1.05 9.84 -0.79
CA PRO A 165 -1.27 11.14 -0.16
C PRO A 165 -2.34 11.95 -0.90
N ALA A 166 -3.19 12.64 -0.16
CA ALA A 166 -4.18 13.54 -0.76
C ALA A 166 -3.52 14.67 -1.57
N SER A 167 -2.27 15.01 -1.22
CA SER A 167 -1.44 16.01 -1.88
C SER A 167 -0.82 15.54 -3.20
N PHE A 168 -0.94 14.25 -3.57
CA PHE A 168 -0.37 13.74 -4.82
C PHE A 168 -0.95 14.47 -6.03
N GLU A 169 -0.06 15.05 -6.83
CA GLU A 169 -0.40 15.71 -8.09
C GLU A 169 -0.69 14.69 -9.22
N ALA A 170 -1.23 15.17 -10.33
CA ALA A 170 -1.63 14.32 -11.45
C ALA A 170 -0.46 13.55 -12.09
N ASN A 171 0.74 14.12 -12.15
CA ASN A 171 1.96 13.50 -12.64
C ASN A 171 2.43 12.37 -11.72
N GLN A 172 2.36 12.55 -10.40
CA GLN A 172 2.71 11.53 -9.42
C GLN A 172 1.73 10.35 -9.48
N ARG A 173 0.42 10.64 -9.54
CA ARG A 173 -0.63 9.62 -9.71
C ARG A 173 -0.43 8.82 -11.00
N LYS A 174 -0.09 9.51 -12.10
CA LYS A 174 0.19 8.86 -13.38
C LYS A 174 1.39 7.92 -13.30
N ASP A 175 2.51 8.39 -12.76
CA ASP A 175 3.72 7.56 -12.64
C ASP A 175 3.48 6.32 -11.76
N LEU A 176 2.68 6.46 -10.70
CA LEU A 176 2.30 5.34 -9.87
C LEU A 176 1.43 4.33 -10.63
N ILE A 177 0.42 4.80 -11.37
CA ILE A 177 -0.43 3.95 -12.20
C ILE A 177 0.41 3.21 -13.24
N ASP A 178 1.27 3.92 -13.97
CA ASP A 178 2.15 3.32 -14.98
C ASP A 178 3.04 2.23 -14.36
N ALA A 179 3.57 2.45 -13.15
CA ALA A 179 4.40 1.48 -12.43
C ALA A 179 3.64 0.20 -12.05
N LEU A 180 2.38 0.34 -11.67
CA LEU A 180 1.51 -0.77 -11.31
C LEU A 180 1.05 -1.56 -12.54
N GLU A 181 0.58 -0.85 -13.58
CA GLU A 181 0.13 -1.46 -14.84
C GLU A 181 1.23 -2.22 -15.55
N LYS A 182 2.47 -1.72 -15.50
CA LYS A 182 3.66 -2.44 -16.02
C LYS A 182 3.81 -3.83 -15.41
N ASN A 183 3.32 -4.03 -14.20
CA ASN A 183 3.31 -5.32 -13.51
C ASN A 183 1.98 -6.07 -13.65
N GLY A 184 1.06 -5.59 -14.49
CA GLY A 184 -0.27 -6.18 -14.62
C GLY A 184 -1.09 -6.12 -13.33
N MET A 185 -0.85 -5.09 -12.51
CA MET A 185 -1.68 -4.73 -11.38
C MET A 185 -2.69 -3.69 -11.87
N THR A 186 -3.79 -4.19 -12.42
CA THR A 186 -4.82 -3.32 -13.02
C THR A 186 -5.50 -2.48 -11.94
N ILE A 187 -5.52 -1.17 -12.17
CA ILE A 187 -6.10 -0.19 -11.26
C ILE A 187 -7.33 0.43 -11.90
N GLY A 188 -8.48 0.21 -11.26
CA GLY A 188 -9.73 0.89 -11.61
C GLY A 188 -9.74 2.36 -11.15
N ARG A 189 -10.75 3.11 -11.58
CA ARG A 189 -10.90 4.54 -11.19
C ARG A 189 -11.01 4.76 -9.68
N GLN A 190 -11.48 3.76 -8.94
CA GLN A 190 -11.68 3.82 -7.48
C GLN A 190 -10.55 3.12 -6.70
N SER A 191 -9.53 2.64 -7.38
CA SER A 191 -8.45 1.87 -6.76
C SER A 191 -7.35 2.73 -6.14
N LEU A 192 -7.27 4.01 -6.50
CA LEU A 192 -6.44 4.98 -5.79
C LEU A 192 -7.29 5.67 -4.73
N ILE A 193 -6.93 5.47 -3.48
CA ILE A 193 -7.65 6.00 -2.32
C ILE A 193 -6.74 6.99 -1.61
N ASP A 194 -7.22 8.19 -1.35
CA ASP A 194 -6.44 9.13 -0.55
C ASP A 194 -6.25 8.58 0.87
N GLU A 195 -5.02 8.63 1.40
CA GLU A 195 -4.64 8.07 2.71
C GLU A 195 -5.60 8.47 3.84
N PRO A 196 -6.00 9.76 3.98
CA PRO A 196 -6.96 10.13 5.02
C PRO A 196 -8.33 9.48 4.85
N ASN A 197 -8.77 9.23 3.61
CA ASN A 197 -10.02 8.51 3.34
C ASN A 197 -9.89 7.03 3.71
N ALA A 198 -8.76 6.39 3.38
CA ALA A 198 -8.49 5.00 3.74
C ALA A 198 -8.46 4.82 5.27
N ALA A 199 -7.77 5.71 5.98
CA ALA A 199 -7.70 5.71 7.44
C ALA A 199 -9.10 5.90 8.08
N PHE A 200 -9.90 6.81 7.54
CA PHE A 200 -11.25 7.04 8.02
C PHE A 200 -12.17 5.84 7.77
N LEU A 201 -12.09 5.20 6.61
CA LEU A 201 -12.86 3.99 6.30
C LEU A 201 -12.47 2.82 7.22
N SER A 202 -11.18 2.64 7.50
CA SER A 202 -10.70 1.64 8.47
C SER A 202 -11.25 1.91 9.86
N TYR A 203 -11.20 3.15 10.32
CA TYR A 203 -11.75 3.58 11.59
C TYR A 203 -13.26 3.31 11.69
N ILE A 204 -14.02 3.59 10.62
CA ILE A 204 -15.46 3.31 10.57
C ILE A 204 -15.71 1.80 10.72
N HIS A 205 -14.95 0.99 9.97
CA HIS A 205 -15.08 -0.46 9.99
C HIS A 205 -14.79 -1.02 11.39
N GLU A 206 -13.68 -0.64 11.99
CA GLU A 206 -13.31 -1.06 13.34
C GLU A 206 -14.34 -0.61 14.39
N SER A 207 -14.78 0.65 14.32
CA SER A 207 -15.77 1.20 15.25
C SER A 207 -17.12 0.49 15.16
N ALA A 208 -17.47 -0.09 14.00
CA ALA A 208 -18.69 -0.85 13.85
C ALA A 208 -18.65 -2.21 14.58
N THR A 209 -17.45 -2.76 14.83
CA THR A 209 -17.25 -4.03 15.55
C THR A 209 -17.17 -3.84 17.08
N ILE A 210 -16.95 -2.61 17.55
CA ILE A 210 -16.88 -2.30 18.98
C ILE A 210 -18.27 -2.38 19.61
N THR A 211 -18.45 -3.28 20.56
CA THR A 211 -19.71 -3.48 21.27
C THR A 211 -19.88 -2.56 22.48
N ASP A 212 -18.78 -2.01 23.01
CA ASP A 212 -18.80 -1.09 24.16
C ASP A 212 -19.08 0.35 23.69
N ASP A 213 -20.23 0.88 24.05
CA ASP A 213 -20.64 2.25 23.69
C ASP A 213 -19.72 3.33 24.25
N LYS A 214 -18.94 3.03 25.31
CA LYS A 214 -17.96 3.96 25.87
C LYS A 214 -16.69 4.09 25.05
N GLN A 215 -16.38 3.07 24.26
CA GLN A 215 -15.22 3.03 23.35
C GLN A 215 -15.59 3.48 21.94
N ARG A 216 -16.87 3.55 21.62
CA ARG A 216 -17.33 4.13 20.35
C ARG A 216 -17.09 5.63 20.40
N ILE A 217 -16.14 6.09 19.60
CA ILE A 217 -16.06 7.53 19.32
C ILE A 217 -17.23 7.85 18.39
N ILE A 218 -18.27 8.40 18.98
CA ILE A 218 -19.46 8.85 18.29
C ILE A 218 -19.10 10.20 17.70
N VAL A 219 -19.25 10.35 16.40
CA VAL A 219 -19.38 11.68 15.78
C VAL A 219 -20.72 12.22 16.26
N GLN A 220 -20.71 12.81 17.48
CA GLN A 220 -21.92 13.27 18.13
C GLN A 220 -22.43 14.55 17.47
N ASN A 221 -23.68 14.50 17.05
CA ASN A 221 -24.63 15.63 16.97
C ASN A 221 -24.14 16.92 16.32
N THR A 222 -23.41 16.89 15.23
CA THR A 222 -23.20 18.10 14.46
C THR A 222 -23.81 17.95 13.06
N TYR A 223 -24.48 19.01 12.65
CA TYR A 223 -25.10 19.19 11.33
C TYR A 223 -24.00 19.34 10.27
N ASN A 224 -23.01 18.63 10.21
CA ASN A 224 -21.89 18.62 9.29
C ASN A 224 -20.59 18.23 10.05
N PRO A 225 -20.44 16.96 10.45
CA PRO A 225 -19.28 16.55 11.21
C PRO A 225 -18.02 16.75 10.34
N LYS A 226 -16.99 17.30 10.97
CA LYS A 226 -15.66 17.37 10.37
C LYS A 226 -14.75 16.42 11.13
N VAL A 227 -14.02 15.59 10.39
CA VAL A 227 -13.04 14.66 10.95
C VAL A 227 -11.65 15.14 10.59
N LEU A 228 -10.84 15.39 11.61
CA LEU A 228 -9.42 15.69 11.42
C LEU A 228 -8.66 14.35 11.38
N VAL A 229 -7.98 14.10 10.28
CA VAL A 229 -7.04 12.99 10.14
C VAL A 229 -5.64 13.56 10.22
N PHE A 230 -4.87 13.06 11.17
CA PHE A 230 -3.47 13.40 11.36
C PHE A 230 -2.65 12.15 11.06
N ASP A 231 -2.00 12.13 9.91
CA ASP A 231 -1.13 11.04 9.46
C ASP A 231 0.33 11.41 9.69
N PHE A 232 0.96 10.70 10.62
CA PHE A 232 2.37 10.91 10.97
C PHE A 232 3.20 9.68 10.58
N GLY A 233 3.71 9.71 9.35
CA GLY A 233 4.52 8.65 8.78
C GLY A 233 6.01 8.77 9.12
N GLY A 234 6.80 7.81 8.65
CA GLY A 234 8.25 7.78 8.86
C GLY A 234 9.06 8.83 8.07
N GLY A 235 8.42 9.57 7.16
CA GLY A 235 9.07 10.60 6.34
C GLY A 235 8.19 11.81 6.04
N THR A 236 6.89 11.72 6.31
CA THR A 236 5.90 12.76 6.02
C THR A 236 4.94 12.93 7.19
N CYS A 237 4.33 14.12 7.28
CA CYS A 237 3.24 14.41 8.19
C CYS A 237 2.14 15.11 7.38
N ASP A 238 1.02 14.45 7.22
CA ASP A 238 -0.13 14.95 6.47
C ASP A 238 -1.30 15.22 7.41
N ILE A 239 -1.95 16.37 7.25
CA ILE A 239 -3.14 16.76 8.03
C ILE A 239 -4.27 17.00 7.04
N SER A 240 -5.38 16.31 7.25
CA SER A 240 -6.55 16.42 6.39
C SER A 240 -7.83 16.62 7.20
N ILE A 241 -8.76 17.39 6.64
CA ILE A 241 -10.08 17.57 7.21
C ILE A 241 -11.09 16.94 6.26
N LEU A 242 -11.78 15.91 6.74
CA LEU A 242 -12.84 15.23 6.02
C LEU A 242 -14.21 15.77 6.45
N SER A 243 -15.09 15.95 5.47
CA SER A 243 -16.52 16.24 5.69
C SER A 243 -17.32 15.06 5.17
N PRO A 244 -17.64 14.05 5.99
CA PRO A 244 -18.55 12.98 5.58
C PRO A 244 -19.93 13.59 5.31
N LEU A 245 -20.43 13.41 4.13
CA LEU A 245 -21.76 13.87 3.68
C LEU A 245 -22.89 12.99 4.22
#